data_adccde08d3bf41dd5b736140de7de312
#
_entry.id   adccde08d3bf41dd5b736140de7de312
#
_cell.length_a   1.000
_cell.length_b   1.000
_cell.length_c   1.000
_cell.angle_alpha   90.00
_cell.angle_beta   90.00
_cell.angle_gamma   90.00
#
_symmetry.space_group_name_H-M   'P 1'
#
loop_
_entity.id
_entity.type
_entity.pdbx_description
1 polymer ?
#
loop_
_entity_poly.entity_id
_entity_poly.type
_entity_poly.pdbx_seq_one_letter_code
_entity_poly.pdbx_strand_id
1 'polypeptide(L)'
;MKRMVCILAFAIAPVLAAAAEKPDWAFPVTEKDLPKPRIEGTRMRTMPGSPVTISRAAADDFFNAPDWRPELHPPMPKVVQYGNKDTQVRACGSCHLPTGNGHDESAYLAGLPVAYFMRQMADWKNGERKYGGIMVQIAKAASDAEVRAAAEYFASLKPRPWIRVVETDTVPKSFVGPGNKRLESPAGGSEPIGDRIIEVPEDEEAVVYRDPISGFVAYVPRGSIAQGEALVATGGGKTIPCAICHGPILQGLGDVPAIAGRHPNYIARQLWNIQNGDRGGTSSALMKGVVEKLGNDDILAISAYVASRTP
;
A
#
# COMPACT_ATOMS: atom_id res chain seq x y z
N MET A 1 55.47 -40.56 -28.70
CA MET A 1 54.92 -39.97 -27.47
C MET A 1 53.65 -39.20 -27.83
N LYS A 2 52.46 -39.79 -27.60
CA LYS A 2 51.15 -39.15 -27.86
C LYS A 2 50.71 -38.46 -26.56
N ARG A 3 50.60 -37.13 -26.59
CA ARG A 3 50.06 -36.36 -25.43
C ARG A 3 48.53 -36.42 -25.51
N MET A 4 47.94 -37.00 -24.48
CA MET A 4 46.50 -37.04 -24.28
C MET A 4 46.08 -35.73 -23.55
N VAL A 5 45.31 -34.90 -24.22
CA VAL A 5 44.74 -33.69 -23.64
C VAL A 5 43.39 -34.07 -23.01
N CYS A 6 43.33 -34.06 -21.69
CA CYS A 6 42.04 -34.19 -20.95
C CYS A 6 41.32 -32.83 -20.96
N ILE A 7 40.19 -32.75 -21.69
CA ILE A 7 39.29 -31.60 -21.59
C ILE A 7 38.33 -31.88 -20.40
N LEU A 8 38.51 -31.13 -19.31
CA LEU A 8 37.52 -31.10 -18.25
C LEU A 8 36.32 -30.23 -18.72
N ALA A 9 35.18 -30.85 -18.98
CA ALA A 9 33.94 -30.16 -19.21
C ALA A 9 33.35 -29.76 -17.83
N PHE A 10 33.35 -28.48 -17.50
CA PHE A 10 32.60 -27.94 -16.38
C PHE A 10 31.10 -27.89 -16.75
N ALA A 11 30.32 -28.77 -16.18
CA ALA A 11 28.86 -28.71 -16.24
C ALA A 11 28.37 -27.56 -15.33
N ILE A 12 27.98 -26.44 -15.93
CA ILE A 12 27.25 -25.36 -15.22
C ILE A 12 25.82 -25.85 -15.04
N ALA A 13 25.50 -26.35 -13.87
CA ALA A 13 24.10 -26.62 -13.50
C ALA A 13 23.36 -25.28 -13.42
N PRO A 14 22.16 -25.15 -14.05
CA PRO A 14 21.35 -23.95 -13.85
C PRO A 14 20.92 -23.89 -12.38
N VAL A 15 21.31 -22.83 -11.68
CA VAL A 15 20.75 -22.50 -10.38
C VAL A 15 19.30 -22.02 -10.69
N LEU A 16 18.35 -22.90 -10.51
CA LEU A 16 16.94 -22.52 -10.45
C LEU A 16 16.82 -21.56 -9.26
N ALA A 17 16.63 -20.27 -9.52
CA ALA A 17 16.27 -19.33 -8.49
C ALA A 17 14.94 -19.82 -7.88
N ALA A 18 14.98 -20.21 -6.63
CA ALA A 18 13.78 -20.52 -5.88
C ALA A 18 12.87 -19.30 -5.93
N ALA A 19 11.57 -19.50 -6.24
CA ALA A 19 10.61 -18.43 -6.17
C ALA A 19 10.66 -17.81 -4.76
N ALA A 20 10.73 -16.48 -4.70
CA ALA A 20 10.76 -15.79 -3.42
C ALA A 20 9.53 -16.21 -2.58
N GLU A 21 9.74 -16.53 -1.31
CA GLU A 21 8.63 -16.79 -0.41
C GLU A 21 7.79 -15.53 -0.24
N LYS A 22 6.48 -15.72 -0.04
CA LYS A 22 5.57 -14.59 0.19
C LYS A 22 6.01 -13.83 1.46
N PRO A 23 6.25 -12.52 1.39
CA PRO A 23 6.64 -11.75 2.57
C PRO A 23 5.43 -11.53 3.48
N ASP A 24 5.22 -12.41 4.48
CA ASP A 24 4.04 -12.42 5.35
C ASP A 24 3.79 -11.08 6.04
N TRP A 25 4.86 -10.34 6.37
CA TRP A 25 4.74 -9.01 6.97
C TRP A 25 4.01 -8.00 6.06
N ALA A 26 4.09 -8.18 4.73
CA ALA A 26 3.41 -7.33 3.76
C ALA A 26 1.94 -7.74 3.52
N PHE A 27 1.51 -8.89 4.04
CA PHE A 27 0.17 -9.44 3.88
C PHE A 27 -0.47 -9.75 5.25
N PRO A 28 -0.65 -8.73 6.10
CA PRO A 28 -1.16 -8.94 7.45
C PRO A 28 -2.57 -9.54 7.42
N VAL A 29 -2.84 -10.40 8.39
CA VAL A 29 -4.15 -11.05 8.58
C VAL A 29 -4.59 -10.76 10.01
N THR A 30 -5.84 -10.34 10.17
CA THR A 30 -6.44 -10.10 11.50
C THR A 30 -6.24 -11.33 12.40
N GLU A 31 -5.66 -11.09 13.58
CA GLU A 31 -5.40 -12.12 14.59
C GLU A 31 -6.71 -12.64 15.18
N LYS A 32 -6.70 -13.90 15.65
CA LYS A 32 -7.89 -14.52 16.23
C LYS A 32 -8.16 -14.03 17.64
N ASP A 33 -7.09 -13.91 18.43
CA ASP A 33 -7.16 -13.51 19.85
C ASP A 33 -6.78 -12.03 19.99
N LEU A 34 -7.75 -11.17 19.70
CA LEU A 34 -7.53 -9.73 19.72
C LEU A 34 -7.57 -9.19 21.15
N PRO A 35 -6.74 -8.20 21.47
CA PRO A 35 -6.89 -7.39 22.67
C PRO A 35 -8.28 -6.73 22.72
N LYS A 36 -8.78 -6.44 23.94
CA LYS A 36 -10.01 -5.66 24.07
C LYS A 36 -9.85 -4.32 23.36
N PRO A 37 -10.88 -3.85 22.61
CA PRO A 37 -10.82 -2.56 21.96
C PRO A 37 -10.52 -1.44 22.97
N ARG A 38 -9.58 -0.57 22.67
CA ARG A 38 -9.28 0.61 23.48
C ARG A 38 -10.39 1.66 23.38
N ILE A 39 -11.15 1.64 22.28
CA ILE A 39 -12.17 2.63 21.95
C ILE A 39 -13.49 1.91 21.73
N GLU A 40 -14.48 2.26 22.57
CA GLU A 40 -15.82 1.69 22.47
C GLU A 40 -16.60 2.25 21.27
N GLY A 41 -17.47 1.41 20.67
CA GLY A 41 -18.23 1.77 19.47
C GLY A 41 -19.19 2.95 19.65
N THR A 42 -19.71 3.15 20.86
CA THR A 42 -20.64 4.24 21.20
C THR A 42 -19.94 5.54 21.61
N ARG A 43 -18.63 5.51 21.84
CA ARG A 43 -17.87 6.69 22.26
C ARG A 43 -17.95 7.77 21.18
N MET A 44 -18.47 8.93 21.60
CA MET A 44 -18.48 10.15 20.77
C MET A 44 -17.12 10.83 20.83
N ARG A 45 -16.67 11.35 19.69
CA ARG A 45 -15.40 12.06 19.58
C ARG A 45 -15.52 13.27 18.66
N THR A 46 -14.85 14.35 19.03
CA THR A 46 -14.54 15.48 18.14
C THR A 46 -13.03 15.50 17.94
N MET A 47 -12.56 15.38 16.72
CA MET A 47 -11.13 15.46 16.45
C MET A 47 -10.62 16.90 16.61
N PRO A 48 -9.39 17.11 17.10
CA PRO A 48 -8.83 18.46 17.28
C PRO A 48 -8.91 19.29 16.00
N GLY A 49 -9.54 20.46 16.05
CA GLY A 49 -9.74 21.34 14.91
C GLY A 49 -10.85 20.95 13.93
N SER A 50 -11.62 19.88 14.21
CA SER A 50 -12.80 19.51 13.43
C SER A 50 -14.09 20.05 14.08
N PRO A 51 -15.06 20.54 13.30
CA PRO A 51 -16.38 20.91 13.83
C PRO A 51 -17.29 19.69 14.02
N VAL A 52 -16.85 18.51 13.56
CA VAL A 52 -17.69 17.30 13.51
C VAL A 52 -17.52 16.46 14.77
N THR A 53 -18.63 15.92 15.28
CA THR A 53 -18.65 14.96 16.40
C THR A 53 -19.41 13.71 15.97
N ILE A 54 -18.74 12.56 15.96
CA ILE A 54 -19.34 11.27 15.60
C ILE A 54 -18.92 10.16 16.57
N SER A 55 -19.71 9.08 16.61
CA SER A 55 -19.34 7.88 17.35
C SER A 55 -18.30 7.05 16.59
N ARG A 56 -17.62 6.15 17.31
CA ARG A 56 -16.74 5.15 16.68
C ARG A 56 -17.50 4.29 15.66
N ALA A 57 -18.73 3.90 15.99
CA ALA A 57 -19.58 3.13 15.08
C ALA A 57 -19.92 3.89 13.79
N ALA A 58 -20.16 5.22 13.90
CA ALA A 58 -20.37 6.06 12.71
C ALA A 58 -19.11 6.20 11.86
N ALA A 59 -17.92 6.25 12.49
CA ALA A 59 -16.65 6.24 11.77
C ALA A 59 -16.40 4.90 11.03
N ASP A 60 -17.00 3.81 11.49
CA ASP A 60 -16.92 2.49 10.86
C ASP A 60 -18.00 2.23 9.79
N ASP A 61 -18.91 3.16 9.57
CA ASP A 61 -19.92 3.01 8.52
C ASP A 61 -19.27 3.06 7.15
N PHE A 62 -19.31 1.93 6.44
CA PHE A 62 -18.78 1.82 5.09
C PHE A 62 -19.62 2.51 4.03
N PHE A 63 -20.81 3.02 4.39
CA PHE A 63 -21.71 3.75 3.49
C PHE A 63 -21.91 5.21 3.90
N ASN A 64 -21.01 5.73 4.74
CA ASN A 64 -20.93 7.14 5.07
C ASN A 64 -19.51 7.47 5.52
N ALA A 65 -18.65 7.84 4.59
CA ALA A 65 -17.27 8.17 4.90
C ALA A 65 -17.19 9.34 5.90
N PRO A 66 -16.50 9.20 7.05
CA PRO A 66 -16.39 10.30 8.00
C PRO A 66 -15.56 11.43 7.40
N ASP A 67 -16.14 12.61 7.36
CA ASP A 67 -15.47 13.81 6.84
C ASP A 67 -15.12 14.76 7.99
N TRP A 68 -13.93 14.57 8.53
CA TRP A 68 -13.38 15.39 9.61
C TRP A 68 -12.79 16.72 9.13
N ARG A 69 -12.41 16.78 7.85
CA ARG A 69 -11.58 17.83 7.27
C ARG A 69 -12.09 18.29 5.91
N PRO A 70 -13.32 18.82 5.83
CA PRO A 70 -13.89 19.24 4.55
C PRO A 70 -13.06 20.34 3.84
N GLU A 71 -12.23 21.05 4.59
CA GLU A 71 -11.32 22.06 4.05
C GLU A 71 -10.11 21.50 3.30
N LEU A 72 -9.83 20.19 3.42
CA LEU A 72 -8.67 19.53 2.82
C LEU A 72 -8.94 18.91 1.44
N HIS A 73 -10.18 18.98 0.97
CA HIS A 73 -10.56 18.37 -0.31
C HIS A 73 -11.79 19.07 -0.92
N PRO A 74 -12.01 18.96 -2.25
CA PRO A 74 -13.24 19.44 -2.87
C PRO A 74 -14.48 18.61 -2.45
N PRO A 75 -15.71 19.06 -2.75
CA PRO A 75 -16.92 18.28 -2.50
C PRO A 75 -16.81 16.86 -3.06
N MET A 76 -17.10 15.87 -2.23
CA MET A 76 -17.03 14.46 -2.61
C MET A 76 -18.20 14.06 -3.52
N PRO A 77 -17.96 13.33 -4.62
CA PRO A 77 -19.06 12.69 -5.36
C PRO A 77 -19.73 11.60 -4.51
N LYS A 78 -21.00 11.30 -4.80
CA LYS A 78 -21.82 10.36 -4.02
C LYS A 78 -21.13 9.02 -3.75
N VAL A 79 -20.47 8.45 -4.75
CA VAL A 79 -19.76 7.16 -4.61
C VAL A 79 -18.58 7.23 -3.64
N VAL A 80 -17.94 8.38 -3.50
CA VAL A 80 -16.82 8.58 -2.56
C VAL A 80 -17.35 8.75 -1.14
N GLN A 81 -18.42 9.53 -0.95
CA GLN A 81 -18.96 9.84 0.38
C GLN A 81 -19.90 8.75 0.91
N TYR A 82 -20.79 8.24 0.08
CA TYR A 82 -21.87 7.33 0.50
C TYR A 82 -21.85 5.95 -0.15
N GLY A 83 -21.08 5.79 -1.24
CA GLY A 83 -21.17 4.56 -2.02
C GLY A 83 -22.54 4.33 -2.63
N ASN A 84 -22.91 3.06 -2.76
CA ASN A 84 -24.22 2.64 -3.27
C ASN A 84 -24.67 1.37 -2.51
N LYS A 85 -25.66 1.53 -1.63
CA LYS A 85 -26.17 0.41 -0.80
C LYS A 85 -26.89 -0.66 -1.63
N ASP A 86 -27.55 -0.28 -2.72
CA ASP A 86 -28.32 -1.21 -3.55
C ASP A 86 -27.40 -2.20 -4.26
N THR A 87 -26.23 -1.74 -4.71
CA THR A 87 -25.22 -2.56 -5.37
C THR A 87 -24.11 -3.04 -4.43
N GLN A 88 -24.17 -2.69 -3.13
CA GLN A 88 -23.16 -3.00 -2.12
C GLN A 88 -21.76 -2.40 -2.43
N VAL A 89 -21.71 -1.33 -3.20
CA VAL A 89 -20.49 -0.53 -3.40
C VAL A 89 -20.29 0.36 -2.20
N ARG A 90 -19.28 0.02 -1.38
CA ARG A 90 -18.91 0.83 -0.20
C ARG A 90 -18.41 2.20 -0.63
N ALA A 91 -18.60 3.21 0.22
CA ALA A 91 -18.06 4.55 0.02
C ALA A 91 -16.52 4.49 -0.12
N CYS A 92 -15.97 4.98 -1.23
CA CYS A 92 -14.52 4.93 -1.46
C CYS A 92 -13.74 5.65 -0.33
N GLY A 93 -14.28 6.80 0.13
CA GLY A 93 -13.71 7.58 1.24
C GLY A 93 -13.72 6.87 2.59
N SER A 94 -14.53 5.83 2.78
CA SER A 94 -14.55 5.08 4.03
C SER A 94 -13.26 4.26 4.26
N CYS A 95 -12.55 3.86 3.21
CA CYS A 95 -11.29 3.12 3.29
C CYS A 95 -10.10 3.95 2.79
N HIS A 96 -10.29 4.69 1.70
CA HIS A 96 -9.22 5.50 1.10
C HIS A 96 -9.11 6.90 1.69
N LEU A 97 -9.99 7.26 2.63
CA LEU A 97 -10.20 8.57 3.25
C LEU A 97 -10.68 9.64 2.24
N PRO A 98 -11.43 10.66 2.68
CA PRO A 98 -11.81 11.78 1.83
C PRO A 98 -10.62 12.46 1.15
N THR A 99 -9.48 12.52 1.81
CA THR A 99 -8.23 13.10 1.29
C THR A 99 -7.41 12.16 0.40
N GLY A 100 -7.86 10.91 0.19
CA GLY A 100 -7.18 9.93 -0.65
C GLY A 100 -5.89 9.34 -0.11
N ASN A 101 -5.54 9.59 1.15
CA ASN A 101 -4.29 9.11 1.75
C ASN A 101 -4.30 7.61 2.05
N GLY A 102 -5.47 7.03 2.29
CA GLY A 102 -5.61 5.62 2.64
C GLY A 102 -5.04 5.28 4.02
N HIS A 103 -4.73 4.02 4.22
CA HIS A 103 -4.05 3.48 5.38
C HIS A 103 -3.20 2.28 4.93
N ASP A 104 -2.45 1.65 5.84
CA ASP A 104 -1.54 0.53 5.55
C ASP A 104 -2.16 -0.59 4.68
N GLU A 105 -3.48 -0.81 4.78
CA GLU A 105 -4.21 -1.81 4.00
C GLU A 105 -5.04 -1.22 2.83
N SER A 106 -5.15 0.09 2.71
CA SER A 106 -5.89 0.76 1.64
C SER A 106 -4.98 1.70 0.85
N ALA A 107 -4.94 1.52 -0.46
CA ALA A 107 -4.06 2.28 -1.33
C ALA A 107 -4.22 3.80 -1.16
N TYR A 108 -3.11 4.50 -1.22
CA TYR A 108 -3.04 5.93 -1.34
C TYR A 108 -3.46 6.34 -2.77
N LEU A 109 -4.57 7.06 -2.92
CA LEU A 109 -5.19 7.37 -4.22
C LEU A 109 -4.97 8.80 -4.67
N ALA A 110 -4.68 9.76 -3.76
CA ALA A 110 -4.52 11.16 -4.14
C ALA A 110 -3.46 11.34 -5.24
N GLY A 111 -3.85 12.09 -6.28
CA GLY A 111 -2.99 12.40 -7.42
C GLY A 111 -2.76 11.24 -8.41
N LEU A 112 -3.44 10.10 -8.25
CA LEU A 112 -3.32 9.03 -9.24
C LEU A 112 -4.00 9.41 -10.56
N PRO A 113 -3.37 9.15 -11.73
CA PRO A 113 -3.98 9.43 -13.02
C PRO A 113 -5.33 8.70 -13.20
N VAL A 114 -6.32 9.39 -13.76
CA VAL A 114 -7.66 8.83 -14.00
C VAL A 114 -7.56 7.54 -14.83
N ALA A 115 -6.77 7.54 -15.88
CA ALA A 115 -6.60 6.36 -16.75
C ALA A 115 -6.00 5.16 -15.99
N TYR A 116 -5.03 5.40 -15.09
CA TYR A 116 -4.48 4.36 -14.24
C TYR A 116 -5.54 3.81 -13.28
N PHE A 117 -6.30 4.68 -12.59
CA PHE A 117 -7.36 4.27 -11.67
C PHE A 117 -8.41 3.41 -12.37
N MET A 118 -8.91 3.87 -13.53
CA MET A 118 -9.89 3.12 -14.34
C MET A 118 -9.37 1.74 -14.74
N ARG A 119 -8.10 1.64 -15.19
CA ARG A 119 -7.48 0.36 -15.54
C ARG A 119 -7.41 -0.59 -14.35
N GLN A 120 -7.01 -0.10 -13.16
CA GLN A 120 -6.92 -0.97 -11.98
C GLN A 120 -8.28 -1.54 -11.57
N MET A 121 -9.34 -0.76 -11.66
CA MET A 121 -10.71 -1.24 -11.41
C MET A 121 -11.16 -2.26 -12.47
N ALA A 122 -10.83 -2.02 -13.75
CA ALA A 122 -11.09 -2.99 -14.83
C ALA A 122 -10.31 -4.30 -14.62
N ASP A 123 -9.03 -4.23 -14.23
CA ASP A 123 -8.18 -5.40 -13.97
C ASP A 123 -8.77 -6.28 -12.84
N TRP A 124 -9.31 -5.69 -11.78
CA TRP A 124 -10.03 -6.44 -10.73
C TRP A 124 -11.35 -7.03 -11.24
N LYS A 125 -12.14 -6.25 -12.01
CA LYS A 125 -13.42 -6.67 -12.57
C LYS A 125 -13.26 -7.89 -13.48
N ASN A 126 -12.20 -7.89 -14.29
CA ASN A 126 -11.90 -8.93 -15.29
C ASN A 126 -11.06 -10.10 -14.73
N GLY A 127 -10.60 -10.03 -13.47
CA GLY A 127 -9.78 -11.08 -12.85
C GLY A 127 -8.29 -11.06 -13.22
N GLU A 128 -7.83 -10.05 -13.96
CA GLU A 128 -6.42 -9.83 -14.26
C GLU A 128 -5.62 -9.45 -13.01
N ARG A 129 -6.29 -8.77 -12.07
CA ARG A 129 -5.78 -8.46 -10.73
C ARG A 129 -6.55 -9.30 -9.72
N LYS A 130 -5.90 -10.37 -9.21
CA LYS A 130 -6.56 -11.39 -8.37
C LYS A 130 -6.58 -10.99 -6.90
N TYR A 131 -5.46 -10.47 -6.39
CA TYR A 131 -5.36 -10.03 -5.00
C TYR A 131 -5.97 -8.64 -4.83
N GLY A 132 -6.92 -8.50 -3.92
CA GLY A 132 -7.58 -7.21 -3.67
C GLY A 132 -8.69 -7.26 -2.62
N GLY A 133 -8.96 -8.41 -2.03
CA GLY A 133 -9.99 -8.56 -0.99
C GLY A 133 -11.32 -7.94 -1.41
N ILE A 134 -11.80 -6.98 -0.61
CA ILE A 134 -13.06 -6.25 -0.89
C ILE A 134 -13.04 -5.48 -2.21
N MET A 135 -11.87 -5.04 -2.70
CA MET A 135 -11.77 -4.27 -3.96
C MET A 135 -12.21 -5.08 -5.18
N VAL A 136 -12.04 -6.39 -5.17
CA VAL A 136 -12.55 -7.27 -6.24
C VAL A 136 -14.09 -7.22 -6.30
N GLN A 137 -14.75 -7.24 -5.13
CA GLN A 137 -16.20 -7.16 -5.04
C GLN A 137 -16.72 -5.78 -5.46
N ILE A 138 -16.08 -4.72 -4.97
CA ILE A 138 -16.41 -3.33 -5.33
C ILE A 138 -16.24 -3.11 -6.84
N ALA A 139 -15.14 -3.57 -7.44
CA ALA A 139 -14.88 -3.40 -8.86
C ALA A 139 -15.91 -4.11 -9.75
N LYS A 140 -16.40 -5.27 -9.32
CA LYS A 140 -17.45 -6.00 -10.03
C LYS A 140 -18.83 -5.34 -9.91
N ALA A 141 -19.12 -4.69 -8.78
CA ALA A 141 -20.41 -4.11 -8.48
C ALA A 141 -20.55 -2.64 -8.94
N ALA A 142 -19.45 -1.87 -8.94
CA ALA A 142 -19.47 -0.47 -9.33
C ALA A 142 -19.69 -0.30 -10.83
N SER A 143 -20.54 0.67 -11.20
CA SER A 143 -20.70 1.11 -12.57
C SER A 143 -19.48 1.91 -13.05
N ASP A 144 -19.26 1.93 -14.36
CA ASP A 144 -18.15 2.70 -14.95
C ASP A 144 -18.27 4.21 -14.67
N ALA A 145 -19.49 4.72 -14.51
CA ALA A 145 -19.73 6.11 -14.13
C ALA A 145 -19.30 6.39 -12.68
N GLU A 146 -19.62 5.49 -11.74
CA GLU A 146 -19.16 5.59 -10.33
C GLU A 146 -17.64 5.51 -10.23
N VAL A 147 -17.03 4.56 -10.96
CA VAL A 147 -15.56 4.41 -11.00
C VAL A 147 -14.89 5.67 -11.56
N ARG A 148 -15.45 6.24 -12.64
CA ARG A 148 -14.93 7.48 -13.25
C ARG A 148 -15.04 8.67 -12.30
N ALA A 149 -16.20 8.87 -11.67
CA ALA A 149 -16.40 9.94 -10.71
C ALA A 149 -15.41 9.86 -9.52
N ALA A 150 -15.16 8.65 -9.01
CA ALA A 150 -14.15 8.42 -7.99
C ALA A 150 -12.73 8.70 -8.50
N ALA A 151 -12.40 8.25 -9.71
CA ALA A 151 -11.09 8.46 -10.32
C ALA A 151 -10.79 9.95 -10.53
N GLU A 152 -11.73 10.72 -11.05
CA GLU A 152 -11.60 12.16 -11.27
C GLU A 152 -11.44 12.92 -9.93
N TYR A 153 -12.21 12.52 -8.92
CA TYR A 153 -12.10 13.08 -7.58
C TYR A 153 -10.71 12.84 -6.99
N PHE A 154 -10.25 11.59 -6.90
CA PHE A 154 -8.95 11.29 -6.30
C PHE A 154 -7.77 11.84 -7.13
N ALA A 155 -7.90 11.93 -8.44
CA ALA A 155 -6.89 12.55 -9.30
C ALA A 155 -6.75 14.05 -9.04
N SER A 156 -7.83 14.75 -8.63
CA SER A 156 -7.81 16.19 -8.32
C SER A 156 -7.13 16.52 -6.98
N LEU A 157 -6.96 15.52 -6.11
CA LEU A 157 -6.37 15.70 -4.79
C LEU A 157 -4.85 15.86 -4.87
N LYS A 158 -4.31 16.75 -4.07
CA LYS A 158 -2.85 16.92 -3.94
C LYS A 158 -2.28 15.87 -2.99
N PRO A 159 -1.28 15.08 -3.42
CA PRO A 159 -0.55 14.22 -2.51
C PRO A 159 0.11 15.01 -1.38
N ARG A 160 0.19 14.41 -0.19
CA ARG A 160 0.82 15.00 1.00
C ARG A 160 1.66 13.95 1.71
N PRO A 161 2.71 14.35 2.45
CA PRO A 161 3.45 13.44 3.33
C PRO A 161 2.47 12.72 4.27
N TRP A 162 2.56 11.40 4.32
CA TRP A 162 1.66 10.55 5.09
C TRP A 162 2.39 9.44 5.84
N ILE A 163 3.58 9.11 5.39
CA ILE A 163 4.41 8.04 5.93
C ILE A 163 5.73 8.63 6.39
N ARG A 164 6.11 8.34 7.63
CA ARG A 164 7.44 8.62 8.16
C ARG A 164 8.21 7.32 8.28
N VAL A 165 9.26 7.14 7.50
CA VAL A 165 10.10 5.95 7.51
C VAL A 165 11.22 6.10 8.55
N VAL A 166 11.40 5.09 9.40
CA VAL A 166 12.41 5.06 10.48
C VAL A 166 13.23 3.78 10.40
N GLU A 167 14.52 3.92 10.18
CA GLU A 167 15.46 2.79 10.25
C GLU A 167 15.77 2.45 11.71
N THR A 168 15.60 1.17 12.09
CA THR A 168 15.76 0.73 13.47
C THR A 168 16.09 -0.76 13.57
N ASP A 169 16.59 -1.18 14.72
CA ASP A 169 16.82 -2.60 15.05
C ASP A 169 15.65 -3.21 15.84
N THR A 170 14.81 -2.35 16.47
CA THR A 170 13.69 -2.80 17.30
C THR A 170 12.45 -1.97 17.00
N VAL A 171 11.27 -2.59 17.14
CA VAL A 171 9.98 -1.97 16.91
C VAL A 171 9.05 -2.16 18.12
N PRO A 172 8.03 -1.32 18.29
CA PRO A 172 6.97 -1.60 19.26
C PRO A 172 6.34 -2.97 18.97
N LYS A 173 6.06 -3.75 20.02
CA LYS A 173 5.20 -4.94 19.87
C LYS A 173 3.85 -4.50 19.34
N SER A 174 3.36 -5.21 18.35
CA SER A 174 2.13 -4.88 17.64
C SER A 174 1.32 -6.11 17.32
N PHE A 175 0.04 -5.92 17.02
CA PHE A 175 -0.87 -6.97 16.59
C PHE A 175 -1.65 -6.50 15.35
N VAL A 176 -2.21 -7.44 14.60
CA VAL A 176 -3.06 -7.14 13.45
C VAL A 176 -4.52 -7.21 13.87
N GLY A 177 -5.14 -6.05 13.98
CA GLY A 177 -6.53 -5.87 14.38
C GLY A 177 -7.52 -5.90 13.22
N PRO A 178 -8.80 -5.51 13.48
CA PRO A 178 -9.85 -5.49 12.48
C PRO A 178 -9.49 -4.63 11.27
N GLY A 179 -9.85 -5.13 10.07
CA GLY A 179 -9.49 -4.49 8.80
C GLY A 179 -8.03 -4.66 8.43
N ASN A 180 -7.34 -5.65 9.05
CA ASN A 180 -5.92 -5.96 8.88
C ASN A 180 -4.97 -4.81 9.23
N LYS A 181 -5.43 -3.85 10.02
CA LYS A 181 -4.61 -2.73 10.49
C LYS A 181 -3.68 -3.19 11.60
N ARG A 182 -2.43 -2.80 11.52
CA ARG A 182 -1.46 -3.05 12.58
C ARG A 182 -1.55 -1.94 13.63
N LEU A 183 -1.72 -2.34 14.87
CA LEU A 183 -1.81 -1.45 16.03
C LEU A 183 -0.76 -1.85 17.07
N GLU A 184 -0.29 -0.90 17.86
CA GLU A 184 0.64 -1.20 18.95
C GLU A 184 -0.04 -2.03 20.06
N SER A 185 0.71 -2.96 20.62
CA SER A 185 0.21 -3.80 21.72
C SER A 185 -0.16 -2.95 22.93
N PRO A 186 -1.37 -3.12 23.50
CA PRO A 186 -1.74 -2.45 24.75
C PRO A 186 -0.81 -2.77 25.93
N ALA A 187 -0.13 -3.91 25.90
CA ALA A 187 0.85 -4.30 26.91
C ALA A 187 2.19 -3.56 26.77
N GLY A 188 2.37 -2.81 25.67
CA GLY A 188 3.63 -2.15 25.35
C GLY A 188 4.77 -3.14 25.06
N GLY A 189 6.01 -2.64 25.18
CA GLY A 189 7.22 -3.40 24.92
C GLY A 189 7.74 -3.29 23.50
N SER A 190 8.90 -3.86 23.26
CA SER A 190 9.54 -3.88 21.95
C SER A 190 9.99 -5.28 21.55
N GLU A 191 10.28 -5.46 20.26
CA GLU A 191 10.80 -6.69 19.67
C GLU A 191 11.79 -6.36 18.55
N PRO A 192 12.70 -7.28 18.17
CA PRO A 192 13.55 -7.10 17.00
C PRO A 192 12.72 -6.93 15.73
N ILE A 193 13.16 -6.01 14.84
CA ILE A 193 12.45 -5.80 13.58
C ILE A 193 12.64 -6.98 12.61
N GLY A 194 13.83 -7.63 12.60
CA GLY A 194 14.16 -8.66 11.62
C GLY A 194 14.06 -8.14 10.18
N ASP A 195 13.77 -9.05 9.24
CA ASP A 195 13.67 -8.75 7.81
C ASP A 195 12.22 -8.40 7.42
N ARG A 196 11.66 -7.37 8.04
CA ARG A 196 10.26 -6.98 7.82
C ARG A 196 10.07 -5.47 7.94
N ILE A 197 8.98 -4.97 7.38
CA ILE A 197 8.50 -3.61 7.60
C ILE A 197 7.33 -3.67 8.57
N ILE A 198 7.36 -2.84 9.59
CA ILE A 198 6.28 -2.69 10.55
C ILE A 198 5.72 -1.28 10.43
N GLU A 199 4.46 -1.18 10.03
CA GLU A 199 3.78 0.09 9.80
C GLU A 199 2.65 0.24 10.83
N VAL A 200 2.74 1.27 11.68
CA VAL A 200 1.76 1.57 12.73
C VAL A 200 1.30 3.01 12.64
N PRO A 201 0.09 3.35 13.12
CA PRO A 201 -0.37 4.72 13.22
C PRO A 201 0.56 5.60 14.07
N GLU A 202 0.74 6.88 13.69
CA GLU A 202 1.33 7.88 14.60
C GLU A 202 0.39 8.23 15.75
N ASP A 203 -0.91 8.29 15.46
CA ASP A 203 -1.98 8.45 16.43
C ASP A 203 -3.05 7.37 16.16
N GLU A 204 -3.12 6.38 17.05
CA GLU A 204 -4.08 5.27 16.94
C GLU A 204 -5.53 5.77 16.95
N GLU A 205 -5.86 6.77 17.80
CA GLU A 205 -7.23 7.28 17.89
C GLU A 205 -7.65 7.96 16.59
N ALA A 206 -6.78 8.79 16.01
CA ALA A 206 -7.03 9.44 14.73
C ALA A 206 -7.27 8.41 13.61
N VAL A 207 -6.42 7.39 13.51
CA VAL A 207 -6.57 6.34 12.49
C VAL A 207 -7.82 5.49 12.72
N VAL A 208 -8.15 5.17 13.97
CA VAL A 208 -9.36 4.43 14.33
C VAL A 208 -10.62 5.21 13.96
N TYR A 209 -10.63 6.52 14.14
CA TYR A 209 -11.72 7.42 13.72
C TYR A 209 -11.61 7.89 12.27
N ARG A 210 -10.58 7.45 11.54
CA ARG A 210 -10.33 7.81 10.12
C ARG A 210 -10.15 9.31 9.90
N ASP A 211 -9.55 10.00 10.88
CA ASP A 211 -9.12 11.39 10.70
C ASP A 211 -7.85 11.43 9.83
N PRO A 212 -7.87 12.12 8.68
CA PRO A 212 -6.73 12.17 7.78
C PRO A 212 -5.63 13.15 8.24
N ILE A 213 -5.59 13.55 9.51
CA ILE A 213 -4.56 14.44 10.02
C ILE A 213 -3.31 13.69 10.49
N SER A 214 -3.49 12.46 10.96
CA SER A 214 -2.40 11.61 11.44
C SER A 214 -2.07 10.52 10.45
N GLY A 215 -0.78 10.39 10.14
CA GLY A 215 -0.23 9.39 9.25
C GLY A 215 0.28 8.15 9.98
N PHE A 216 1.33 7.55 9.40
CA PHE A 216 1.92 6.31 9.87
C PHE A 216 3.42 6.41 10.04
N VAL A 217 3.95 5.66 10.99
CA VAL A 217 5.37 5.36 11.09
C VAL A 217 5.62 4.00 10.47
N ALA A 218 6.51 3.95 9.50
CA ALA A 218 6.99 2.71 8.91
C ALA A 218 8.40 2.44 9.42
N TYR A 219 8.54 1.46 10.28
CA TYR A 219 9.83 0.98 10.76
C TYR A 219 10.42 0.01 9.75
N VAL A 220 11.70 0.19 9.43
CA VAL A 220 12.45 -0.63 8.47
C VAL A 220 13.82 -1.01 9.06
N PRO A 221 14.44 -2.13 8.65
CA PRO A 221 15.78 -2.48 9.07
C PRO A 221 16.80 -1.43 8.66
N ARG A 222 17.88 -1.26 9.46
CA ARG A 222 18.96 -0.32 9.16
C ARG A 222 19.64 -0.64 7.83
N GLY A 223 19.90 0.40 7.03
CA GLY A 223 20.50 0.29 5.71
C GLY A 223 19.51 0.04 4.58
N SER A 224 18.22 -0.23 4.88
CA SER A 224 17.18 -0.49 3.86
C SER A 224 17.01 0.68 2.91
N ILE A 225 17.03 1.93 3.42
CA ILE A 225 16.83 3.12 2.58
C ILE A 225 17.99 3.25 1.58
N ALA A 226 19.25 3.10 2.01
CA ALA A 226 20.41 3.22 1.13
C ALA A 226 20.47 2.09 0.09
N GLN A 227 20.14 0.85 0.49
CA GLN A 227 20.04 -0.28 -0.44
C GLN A 227 18.92 -0.05 -1.45
N GLY A 228 17.76 0.41 -1.02
CA GLY A 228 16.63 0.72 -1.88
C GLY A 228 16.94 1.86 -2.86
N GLU A 229 17.65 2.90 -2.41
CA GLU A 229 18.10 3.98 -3.28
C GLU A 229 18.98 3.45 -4.43
N ALA A 230 19.97 2.61 -4.13
CA ALA A 230 20.84 2.02 -5.14
C ALA A 230 20.05 1.21 -6.18
N LEU A 231 19.08 0.38 -5.73
CA LEU A 231 18.22 -0.40 -6.62
C LEU A 231 17.32 0.48 -7.48
N VAL A 232 16.66 1.47 -6.88
CA VAL A 232 15.73 2.38 -7.57
C VAL A 232 16.44 3.27 -8.59
N ALA A 233 17.65 3.75 -8.27
CA ALA A 233 18.42 4.65 -9.12
C ALA A 233 19.14 3.94 -10.26
N THR A 234 19.72 2.75 -10.01
CA THR A 234 20.63 2.07 -10.96
C THR A 234 20.14 0.72 -11.43
N GLY A 235 19.13 0.16 -10.76
CA GLY A 235 18.68 -1.22 -10.98
C GLY A 235 19.56 -2.28 -10.32
N GLY A 236 20.76 -1.95 -9.83
CA GLY A 236 21.67 -2.88 -9.14
C GLY A 236 22.00 -4.16 -9.91
N GLY A 237 21.88 -4.19 -11.23
CA GLY A 237 22.04 -5.39 -12.06
C GLY A 237 20.88 -6.40 -11.95
N LYS A 238 19.86 -6.14 -11.17
CA LYS A 238 18.69 -7.01 -10.93
C LYS A 238 17.40 -6.49 -11.53
N THR A 239 17.24 -5.18 -11.62
CA THR A 239 16.00 -4.52 -12.05
C THR A 239 16.28 -3.35 -12.98
N ILE A 240 15.23 -2.69 -13.44
CA ILE A 240 15.27 -1.47 -14.25
C ILE A 240 15.11 -0.27 -13.33
N PRO A 241 15.90 0.82 -13.47
CA PRO A 241 15.73 2.03 -12.68
C PRO A 241 14.29 2.55 -12.72
N CYS A 242 13.69 2.74 -11.55
CA CYS A 242 12.26 3.06 -11.43
C CYS A 242 11.90 4.42 -12.04
N ALA A 243 12.85 5.37 -11.99
CA ALA A 243 12.67 6.73 -12.50
C ALA A 243 12.42 6.79 -14.03
N ILE A 244 12.83 5.77 -14.79
CA ILE A 244 12.60 5.71 -16.25
C ILE A 244 11.10 5.76 -16.56
N CYS A 245 10.27 5.10 -15.76
CA CYS A 245 8.82 5.04 -15.97
C CYS A 245 8.05 5.91 -14.98
N HIS A 246 8.47 5.93 -13.69
CA HIS A 246 7.76 6.64 -12.63
C HIS A 246 8.17 8.10 -12.44
N GLY A 247 9.00 8.63 -13.35
CA GLY A 247 9.50 10.00 -13.29
C GLY A 247 10.72 10.18 -12.37
N PRO A 248 11.52 11.24 -12.57
CA PRO A 248 12.83 11.41 -11.93
C PRO A 248 12.77 11.47 -10.40
N ILE A 249 11.65 11.92 -9.85
CA ILE A 249 11.39 11.98 -8.40
C ILE A 249 10.28 11.03 -7.96
N LEU A 250 9.93 10.04 -8.80
CA LEU A 250 8.96 8.97 -8.53
C LEU A 250 7.51 9.46 -8.32
N GLN A 251 7.19 10.65 -8.76
CA GLN A 251 5.85 11.26 -8.67
C GLN A 251 4.95 10.95 -9.88
N GLY A 252 5.33 9.97 -10.69
CA GLY A 252 4.59 9.54 -11.88
C GLY A 252 5.00 10.29 -13.15
N LEU A 253 4.57 9.76 -14.28
CA LEU A 253 4.79 10.33 -15.60
C LEU A 253 3.62 9.98 -16.53
N GLY A 254 2.82 10.95 -16.92
CA GLY A 254 1.61 10.69 -17.71
C GLY A 254 0.66 9.73 -16.98
N ASP A 255 0.34 8.59 -17.60
CA ASP A 255 -0.53 7.56 -17.00
C ASP A 255 0.19 6.58 -16.06
N VAL A 256 1.52 6.69 -15.90
CA VAL A 256 2.28 5.89 -14.95
C VAL A 256 2.13 6.49 -13.55
N PRO A 257 1.72 5.70 -12.55
CA PRO A 257 1.38 6.24 -11.24
C PRO A 257 2.60 6.76 -10.46
N ALA A 258 2.37 7.75 -9.60
CA ALA A 258 3.30 8.09 -8.54
C ALA A 258 3.48 6.92 -7.58
N ILE A 259 4.73 6.69 -7.15
CA ILE A 259 5.08 5.69 -6.14
C ILE A 259 5.75 6.30 -4.90
N ALA A 260 6.29 7.50 -5.00
CA ALA A 260 6.88 8.23 -3.87
C ALA A 260 5.89 8.42 -2.71
N GLY A 261 6.35 8.23 -1.48
CA GLY A 261 5.58 8.46 -0.25
C GLY A 261 4.36 7.55 -0.07
N ARG A 262 4.33 6.41 -0.76
CA ARG A 262 3.24 5.41 -0.63
C ARG A 262 3.56 4.45 0.51
N HIS A 263 2.51 3.84 1.10
CA HIS A 263 2.66 2.83 2.14
C HIS A 263 3.62 1.72 1.74
N PRO A 264 4.71 1.47 2.48
CA PRO A 264 5.73 0.50 2.08
C PRO A 264 5.20 -0.93 2.03
N ASN A 265 4.30 -1.32 2.95
CA ASN A 265 3.64 -2.62 2.90
C ASN A 265 2.81 -2.78 1.62
N TYR A 266 2.14 -1.71 1.19
CA TYR A 266 1.40 -1.73 -0.07
C TYR A 266 2.35 -1.86 -1.27
N ILE A 267 3.46 -1.12 -1.32
CA ILE A 267 4.46 -1.23 -2.40
C ILE A 267 5.01 -2.66 -2.47
N ALA A 268 5.42 -3.24 -1.34
CA ALA A 268 5.92 -4.62 -1.27
C ALA A 268 4.91 -5.62 -1.84
N ARG A 269 3.63 -5.51 -1.42
CA ARG A 269 2.55 -6.34 -1.96
C ARG A 269 2.40 -6.21 -3.47
N GLN A 270 2.53 -4.99 -4.02
CA GLN A 270 2.39 -4.80 -5.46
C GLN A 270 3.55 -5.42 -6.22
N LEU A 271 4.80 -5.23 -5.77
CA LEU A 271 5.96 -5.84 -6.41
C LEU A 271 5.86 -7.36 -6.40
N TRP A 272 5.54 -7.94 -5.24
CA TRP A 272 5.37 -9.38 -5.09
C TRP A 272 4.19 -9.92 -5.93
N ASN A 273 3.02 -9.27 -5.91
CA ASN A 273 1.84 -9.70 -6.67
C ASN A 273 2.08 -9.65 -8.20
N ILE A 274 2.85 -8.67 -8.70
CA ILE A 274 3.23 -8.62 -10.11
C ILE A 274 4.19 -9.77 -10.43
N GLN A 275 5.18 -10.02 -9.57
CA GLN A 275 6.16 -11.10 -9.74
C GLN A 275 5.48 -12.47 -9.82
N ASN A 276 4.48 -12.73 -8.96
CA ASN A 276 3.75 -14.00 -8.91
C ASN A 276 2.55 -14.10 -9.86
N GLY A 277 2.25 -13.05 -10.63
CA GLY A 277 1.14 -13.04 -11.58
C GLY A 277 -0.25 -12.89 -10.93
N ASP A 278 -0.31 -12.45 -9.66
CA ASP A 278 -1.56 -12.10 -8.98
C ASP A 278 -2.04 -10.69 -9.31
N ARG A 279 -1.16 -9.88 -9.90
CA ARG A 279 -1.45 -8.59 -10.48
C ARG A 279 -1.00 -8.58 -11.94
N GLY A 280 -1.94 -8.88 -12.82
CA GLY A 280 -1.82 -8.86 -14.27
C GLY A 280 -2.39 -7.59 -14.89
N GLY A 281 -2.83 -7.72 -16.15
CA GLY A 281 -3.34 -6.64 -16.97
C GLY A 281 -2.25 -5.97 -17.82
N THR A 282 -2.68 -5.27 -18.88
CA THR A 282 -1.78 -4.71 -19.90
C THR A 282 -0.68 -3.83 -19.34
N SER A 283 -1.01 -2.97 -18.37
CA SER A 283 -0.01 -2.05 -17.77
C SER A 283 0.93 -2.76 -16.80
N SER A 284 0.48 -3.83 -16.13
CA SER A 284 1.31 -4.62 -15.22
C SER A 284 2.36 -5.45 -15.96
N ALA A 285 2.11 -5.79 -17.24
CA ALA A 285 3.06 -6.51 -18.07
C ALA A 285 4.40 -5.79 -18.22
N LEU A 286 4.39 -4.44 -18.25
CA LEU A 286 5.61 -3.62 -18.29
C LEU A 286 6.46 -3.77 -17.02
N MET A 287 5.83 -4.03 -15.90
CA MET A 287 6.51 -4.20 -14.60
C MET A 287 7.09 -5.63 -14.41
N LYS A 288 6.68 -6.60 -15.22
CA LYS A 288 7.10 -8.00 -15.05
C LYS A 288 8.62 -8.14 -15.10
N GLY A 289 9.28 -7.57 -16.09
CA GLY A 289 10.75 -7.58 -16.21
C GLY A 289 11.45 -6.78 -15.11
N VAL A 290 10.75 -5.81 -14.48
CA VAL A 290 11.28 -5.02 -13.37
C VAL A 290 11.35 -5.86 -12.08
N VAL A 291 10.36 -6.73 -11.83
CA VAL A 291 10.24 -7.49 -10.57
C VAL A 291 10.83 -8.89 -10.64
N GLU A 292 11.09 -9.42 -11.83
CA GLU A 292 11.40 -10.84 -12.07
C GLU A 292 12.57 -11.38 -11.23
N LYS A 293 13.62 -10.57 -11.00
CA LYS A 293 14.84 -10.97 -10.31
C LYS A 293 14.96 -10.40 -8.89
N LEU A 294 13.91 -9.75 -8.38
CA LEU A 294 13.92 -9.19 -7.03
C LEU A 294 13.70 -10.29 -6.00
N GLY A 295 14.58 -10.35 -4.99
CA GLY A 295 14.35 -11.11 -3.76
C GLY A 295 13.55 -10.31 -2.74
N ASN A 296 13.20 -10.95 -1.62
CA ASN A 296 12.45 -10.29 -0.54
C ASN A 296 13.19 -9.09 0.06
N ASP A 297 14.50 -9.19 0.22
CA ASP A 297 15.33 -8.08 0.70
C ASP A 297 15.33 -6.90 -0.25
N ASP A 298 15.34 -7.15 -1.58
CA ASP A 298 15.26 -6.10 -2.59
C ASP A 298 13.88 -5.43 -2.57
N ILE A 299 12.79 -6.22 -2.44
CA ILE A 299 11.42 -5.71 -2.33
C ILE A 299 11.26 -4.86 -1.06
N LEU A 300 11.81 -5.32 0.08
CA LEU A 300 11.81 -4.57 1.32
C LEU A 300 12.55 -3.24 1.16
N ALA A 301 13.79 -3.27 0.65
CA ALA A 301 14.63 -2.10 0.49
C ALA A 301 14.01 -1.07 -0.48
N ILE A 302 13.52 -1.51 -1.65
CA ILE A 302 12.80 -0.65 -2.60
C ILE A 302 11.59 0.00 -1.93
N SER A 303 10.80 -0.79 -1.18
CA SER A 303 9.60 -0.29 -0.49
C SER A 303 9.93 0.74 0.57
N ALA A 304 10.99 0.52 1.36
CA ALA A 304 11.48 1.46 2.36
C ALA A 304 11.92 2.79 1.74
N TYR A 305 12.75 2.73 0.68
CA TYR A 305 13.22 3.93 0.00
C TYR A 305 12.09 4.71 -0.66
N VAL A 306 11.23 4.06 -1.42
CA VAL A 306 10.12 4.71 -2.13
C VAL A 306 9.16 5.38 -1.14
N ALA A 307 8.84 4.72 -0.03
CA ALA A 307 8.01 5.28 1.04
C ALA A 307 8.64 6.50 1.71
N SER A 308 9.97 6.57 1.80
CA SER A 308 10.69 7.69 2.40
C SER A 308 10.75 8.94 1.52
N ARG A 309 10.28 8.88 0.26
CA ARG A 309 10.29 10.01 -0.68
C ARG A 309 9.07 10.89 -0.51
N THR A 310 9.23 12.18 -0.80
CA THR A 310 8.10 13.14 -0.81
C THR A 310 7.12 12.77 -1.94
N PRO A 311 5.84 12.56 -1.65
CA PRO A 311 4.83 12.19 -2.62
C PRO A 311 4.47 13.30 -3.61
#